data_d9e0350681b6b3e0f97d5e55a9575231
#
_entry.id   d9e0350681b6b3e0f97d5e55a9575231
#
_cell.length_a   1.000
_cell.length_b   1.000
_cell.length_c   1.000
_cell.angle_alpha   90.00
_cell.angle_beta   90.00
_cell.angle_gamma   90.00
#
_symmetry.space_group_name_H-M   'P 1'
#
loop_
_entity.id
_entity.type
_entity.pdbx_description
1 polymer ?
#
loop_
_entity_poly.entity_id
_entity_poly.type
_entity_poly.pdbx_seq_one_letter_code
_entity_poly.pdbx_strand_id
1 'polypeptide(L)' 'MTPETDNAVRAACRRCTEEIQQAMRKKPKPNWNETVPPIISKHHQQIAPLGISLLEFISYAGRLNGRFGAEQ' A
#
# COMPACT_ATOMS: atom_id res chain seq x y z
N MET A 1 12.13 -14.13 2.63
CA MET A 1 10.70 -14.13 2.98
C MET A 1 10.11 -15.49 2.63
N THR A 2 9.32 -16.06 3.52
CA THR A 2 8.68 -17.34 3.23
C THR A 2 7.57 -17.15 2.21
N PRO A 3 7.14 -18.20 1.51
CA PRO A 3 6.02 -18.07 0.58
C PRO A 3 4.73 -17.57 1.25
N GLU A 4 4.49 -17.99 2.49
CA GLU A 4 3.32 -17.54 3.22
C GLU A 4 3.38 -16.06 3.53
N THR A 5 4.53 -15.57 3.97
CA THR A 5 4.74 -14.14 4.22
C THR A 5 4.61 -13.36 2.92
N ASP A 6 5.19 -13.87 1.84
CA ASP A 6 5.12 -13.20 0.55
C ASP A 6 3.66 -13.06 0.09
N ASN A 7 2.87 -14.14 0.23
CA ASN A 7 1.47 -14.09 -0.15
C ASN A 7 0.69 -13.09 0.69
N ALA A 8 0.97 -13.02 2.00
CA ALA A 8 0.30 -12.07 2.88
C ALA A 8 0.64 -10.64 2.48
N VAL A 9 1.91 -10.37 2.17
CA VAL A 9 2.34 -9.04 1.75
C VAL A 9 1.68 -8.65 0.45
N ARG A 10 1.63 -9.57 -0.52
CA ARG A 10 0.98 -9.30 -1.80
C ARG A 10 -0.49 -8.97 -1.64
N ALA A 11 -1.18 -9.73 -0.79
CA ALA A 11 -2.59 -9.50 -0.53
C ALA A 11 -2.81 -8.14 0.11
N ALA A 12 -1.96 -7.79 1.09
CA ALA A 12 -2.06 -6.50 1.75
C ALA A 12 -1.79 -5.36 0.77
N CYS A 13 -0.80 -5.52 -0.10
CA CYS A 13 -0.49 -4.51 -1.11
C CYS A 13 -1.66 -4.31 -2.07
N ARG A 14 -2.29 -5.41 -2.49
CA ARG A 14 -3.42 -5.32 -3.41
C ARG A 14 -4.58 -4.57 -2.78
N ARG A 15 -4.91 -4.91 -1.52
CA ARG A 15 -5.98 -4.24 -0.81
C ARG A 15 -5.67 -2.77 -0.61
N CYS A 16 -4.44 -2.48 -0.26
CA CYS A 16 -3.99 -1.10 -0.07
C CYS A 16 -4.17 -0.30 -1.36
N THR A 17 -3.72 -0.85 -2.47
CA THR A 17 -3.84 -0.19 -3.76
C THR A 17 -5.29 0.05 -4.14
N GLU A 18 -6.15 -0.94 -3.92
CA GLU A 18 -7.57 -0.80 -4.23
C GLU A 18 -8.20 0.31 -3.41
N GLU A 19 -7.87 0.36 -2.13
CA GLU A 19 -8.42 1.41 -1.27
C GLU A 19 -7.93 2.79 -1.70
N ILE A 20 -6.66 2.90 -2.06
CA ILE A 20 -6.11 4.16 -2.55
C ILE A 20 -6.84 4.59 -3.82
N GLN A 21 -7.04 3.68 -4.74
CA GLN A 21 -7.74 3.99 -5.99
C GLN A 21 -9.14 4.46 -5.73
N GLN A 22 -9.86 3.80 -4.83
CA GLN A 22 -11.22 4.20 -4.50
C GLN A 22 -11.25 5.57 -3.83
N ALA A 23 -10.32 5.81 -2.92
CA ALA A 23 -10.25 7.10 -2.24
C ALA A 23 -9.97 8.22 -3.23
N MET A 24 -9.10 7.97 -4.20
CA MET A 24 -8.72 9.01 -5.16
C MET A 24 -9.77 9.25 -6.24
N ARG A 25 -10.80 8.42 -6.29
CA ARG A 25 -11.92 8.63 -7.23
C ARG A 25 -12.95 9.61 -6.72
N LYS A 26 -12.89 9.95 -5.45
CA LYS A 26 -13.88 10.87 -4.86
C LYS A 26 -13.73 12.25 -5.45
N LYS A 27 -14.84 12.98 -5.45
CA LYS A 27 -14.88 14.36 -5.93
C LYS A 27 -15.34 15.27 -4.82
N PRO A 28 -14.64 16.37 -4.58
CA PRO A 28 -13.39 16.75 -5.25
C PRO A 28 -12.28 15.77 -4.94
N LYS A 29 -11.30 15.70 -5.83
CA LYS A 29 -10.19 14.75 -5.68
C LYS A 29 -9.41 15.06 -4.41
N PRO A 30 -9.21 14.07 -3.53
CA PRO A 30 -8.46 14.31 -2.29
C PRO A 30 -6.98 14.53 -2.55
N ASN A 31 -6.33 15.16 -1.57
CA ASN A 31 -4.89 15.38 -1.62
C ASN A 31 -4.16 14.06 -1.40
N TRP A 32 -3.29 13.69 -2.35
CA TRP A 32 -2.54 12.43 -2.28
C TRP A 32 -1.73 12.35 -0.98
N ASN A 33 -1.00 13.42 -0.65
CA ASN A 33 -0.11 13.41 0.50
C ASN A 33 -0.84 13.30 1.84
N GLU A 34 -2.13 13.61 1.87
CA GLU A 34 -2.92 13.49 3.08
C GLU A 34 -3.74 12.21 3.11
N THR A 35 -4.10 11.71 1.94
CA THR A 35 -5.00 10.56 1.84
C THR A 35 -4.27 9.23 1.88
N VAL A 36 -3.16 9.14 1.15
CA VAL A 36 -2.48 7.86 0.94
C VAL A 36 -1.70 7.37 2.17
N PRO A 37 -0.91 8.20 2.88
CA PRO A 37 -0.13 7.68 4.00
C PRO A 37 -0.95 6.97 5.07
N PRO A 38 -2.11 7.48 5.50
CA PRO A 38 -2.91 6.74 6.50
C PRO A 38 -3.37 5.38 5.98
N ILE A 39 -3.70 5.30 4.69
CA ILE A 39 -4.14 4.04 4.09
C ILE A 39 -3.00 3.03 4.10
N ILE A 40 -1.82 3.46 3.68
CA ILE A 40 -0.64 2.60 3.68
C ILE A 40 -0.32 2.12 5.09
N SER A 41 -0.34 3.03 6.05
CA SER A 41 -0.03 2.68 7.43
C SER A 41 -1.01 1.67 7.98
N LYS A 42 -2.29 1.84 7.70
CA LYS A 42 -3.33 0.93 8.16
C LYS A 42 -3.09 -0.49 7.64
N HIS A 43 -2.80 -0.62 6.36
CA HIS A 43 -2.56 -1.93 5.78
C HIS A 43 -1.25 -2.53 6.22
N HIS A 44 -0.23 -1.69 6.42
CA HIS A 44 1.05 -2.17 6.93
C HIS A 44 0.90 -2.77 8.34
N GLN A 45 0.07 -2.18 9.18
CA GLN A 45 -0.12 -2.68 10.54
C GLN A 45 -0.61 -4.12 10.54
N GLN A 46 -1.31 -4.54 9.53
CA GLN A 46 -1.83 -5.91 9.44
C GLN A 46 -0.71 -6.92 9.17
N ILE A 47 0.38 -6.49 8.55
CA ILE A 47 1.48 -7.37 8.23
C ILE A 47 2.75 -7.05 9.02
N ALA A 48 2.73 -6.01 9.84
CA ALA A 48 3.89 -5.66 10.65
C ALA A 48 4.38 -6.83 11.51
N PRO A 49 3.50 -7.64 12.11
CA PRO A 49 3.96 -8.79 12.91
C PRO A 49 4.77 -9.81 12.12
N LEU A 50 4.70 -9.78 10.80
CA LEU A 50 5.48 -10.67 9.95
C LEU A 50 6.91 -10.18 9.74
N GLY A 51 7.27 -9.05 10.33
CA GLY A 51 8.61 -8.52 10.21
C GLY A 51 8.84 -7.63 9.00
N ILE A 52 7.77 -7.18 8.37
CA ILE A 52 7.85 -6.31 7.19
C ILE A 52 7.84 -4.85 7.64
N SER A 53 8.89 -4.11 7.30
CA SER A 53 8.95 -2.68 7.62
C SER A 53 8.02 -1.90 6.70
N LEU A 54 7.67 -0.69 7.13
CA LEU A 54 6.84 0.18 6.31
C LEU A 54 7.52 0.49 4.97
N LEU A 55 8.81 0.72 5.00
CA LEU A 55 9.56 1.02 3.79
C LEU A 55 9.54 -0.16 2.81
N GLU A 56 9.69 -1.37 3.34
CA GLU A 56 9.60 -2.57 2.51
C GLU A 56 8.21 -2.72 1.89
N PHE A 57 7.19 -2.44 2.69
CA PHE A 57 5.82 -2.53 2.21
C PHE A 57 5.57 -1.54 1.07
N ILE A 58 6.03 -0.31 1.23
CA ILE A 58 5.86 0.72 0.20
C ILE A 58 6.60 0.33 -1.07
N SER A 59 7.82 -0.18 -0.93
CA SER A 59 8.61 -0.62 -2.08
C SER A 59 7.93 -1.77 -2.81
N TYR A 60 7.36 -2.70 -2.06
CA TYR A 60 6.68 -3.85 -2.62
C TYR A 60 5.45 -3.40 -3.40
N ALA A 61 4.66 -2.53 -2.80
CA ALA A 61 3.45 -2.02 -3.45
C ALA A 61 3.81 -1.27 -4.73
N GLY A 62 4.91 -0.51 -4.69
CA GLY A 62 5.36 0.21 -5.86
C GLY A 62 5.73 -0.71 -7.00
N ARG A 63 6.39 -1.83 -6.70
CA ARG A 63 6.75 -2.80 -7.73
C ARG A 63 5.52 -3.44 -8.36
N LEU A 64 4.54 -3.79 -7.54
CA LEU A 64 3.32 -4.43 -8.05
C LEU A 64 2.54 -3.50 -8.96
N ASN A 65 2.54 -2.21 -8.65
CA ASN A 65 1.80 -1.23 -9.41
C ASN A 65 2.63 -0.55 -10.48
N GLY A 66 3.94 -0.74 -10.44
CA GLY A 66 4.85 -0.21 -11.42
C GLY A 66 5.10 1.27 -11.32
N ARG A 67 4.17 2.03 -10.81
CA ARG A 67 4.28 3.48 -10.81
C ARG A 67 3.86 4.12 -9.50
N PHE A 68 3.70 3.31 -8.49
CA PHE A 68 3.22 3.78 -7.21
C PHE A 68 4.17 4.83 -6.65
N GLY A 69 3.67 6.02 -6.42
CA GLY A 69 4.46 7.10 -5.86
C GLY A 69 5.37 7.79 -6.85
N ALA A 70 5.48 7.31 -8.07
CA ALA A 70 6.39 7.88 -9.05
C ALA A 70 5.75 8.89 -9.98
N GLU A 71 4.45 8.90 -10.00
CA GLU A 71 3.71 9.70 -10.93
C GLU A 71 3.39 11.10 -10.46
N GLN A 72 3.68 11.39 -9.27
CA GLN A 72 3.25 12.63 -8.66
C GLN A 72 3.99 13.83 -9.13
#